data_a760461843d19d2b01c4167c0624c1c7
#
_entry.id   a760461843d19d2b01c4167c0624c1c7
#
_cell.length_a   1.000
_cell.length_b   1.000
_cell.length_c   1.000
_cell.angle_alpha   90.00
_cell.angle_beta   90.00
_cell.angle_gamma   90.00
#
_symmetry.space_group_name_H-M   'P 1'
#
loop_
_entity.id
_entity.type
_entity.pdbx_description
1 polymer ?
#
loop_
_entity_poly.entity_id
_entity_poly.type
_entity_poly.pdbx_seq_one_letter_code
_entity_poly.pdbx_strand_id
1 'polypeptide(L)'
;MKLGLTKSESDSAPRYAPFTRGTLTEEESDMSTAWYRQSVDEVLAALTSDRTQGLSAAEVASRRAQHGWNELVFRKTPAWVRFLGQFQDAMVIILLVTAAITALLTALGSHMLPDTLVILAVVMLNALLGFVQEGKAEGALDALRGMMVPECLVVRDGEVRRLHSRELVPGDLLVLEGGDKIPADLRFIEVSSLSVDESSLTGESVPVPKSVPAIAGENLVPGDQRNMGFSGTFLTQGTARGIVVATGANTVFGQIAAMVKRADPGQTPLQRKTSEFIHTLIKAILVVGACNFGLGIYLGYDLGYSFLGAVSLVVAAIPEMLPALITAILAVSGTLMAKRKALIRKLPAAETLGATSVICSDKTGTLTENRMTVTQVYAGSQSLGVAGVGYDVTGHFSLQGAPA
;
A
#
# COMPACT_ATOMS: atom_id res chain seq x y z
N MET A 1 7.95 -61.88 10.18
CA MET A 1 8.26 -60.74 11.06
C MET A 1 7.80 -59.48 10.33
N LYS A 2 6.56 -59.06 10.62
CA LYS A 2 5.93 -57.89 9.95
C LYS A 2 6.21 -56.64 10.80
N LEU A 3 7.01 -55.71 10.28
CA LEU A 3 7.18 -54.40 10.87
C LEU A 3 5.96 -53.53 10.50
N GLY A 4 5.22 -53.13 11.53
CA GLY A 4 4.14 -52.15 11.38
C GLY A 4 4.72 -50.74 11.20
N LEU A 5 4.37 -50.14 10.09
CA LEU A 5 4.59 -48.68 9.85
C LEU A 5 3.40 -47.94 10.47
N THR A 6 3.69 -47.21 11.53
CA THR A 6 2.76 -46.24 12.12
C THR A 6 2.57 -45.06 11.14
N LYS A 7 1.34 -44.79 10.80
CA LYS A 7 0.89 -43.60 10.06
C LYS A 7 1.22 -42.35 10.89
N SER A 8 2.10 -41.51 10.37
CA SER A 8 2.35 -40.16 10.85
C SER A 8 1.13 -39.29 10.52
N GLU A 9 0.55 -38.71 11.56
CA GLU A 9 -0.40 -37.61 11.45
C GLU A 9 0.30 -36.39 10.86
N SER A 10 0.06 -36.13 9.58
CA SER A 10 0.36 -34.89 8.92
C SER A 10 -0.85 -34.50 8.07
N ASP A 11 -1.84 -33.88 8.69
CA ASP A 11 -2.89 -33.21 7.93
C ASP A 11 -3.56 -32.13 8.81
N SER A 12 -2.89 -30.98 8.90
CA SER A 12 -3.54 -29.72 9.27
C SER A 12 -3.08 -28.61 8.34
N ALA A 13 -3.31 -28.81 7.04
CA ALA A 13 -3.36 -27.68 6.12
C ALA A 13 -4.61 -26.83 6.48
N PRO A 14 -4.48 -25.52 6.63
CA PRO A 14 -5.64 -24.67 6.86
C PRO A 14 -6.58 -24.82 5.67
N ARG A 15 -7.79 -25.33 5.90
CA ARG A 15 -8.86 -25.32 4.91
C ARG A 15 -9.21 -23.86 4.65
N TYR A 16 -8.78 -23.34 3.51
CA TYR A 16 -9.32 -22.10 3.00
C TYR A 16 -10.83 -22.31 2.82
N ALA A 17 -11.61 -21.60 3.61
CA ALA A 17 -13.05 -21.49 3.36
C ALA A 17 -13.21 -20.89 1.95
N PRO A 18 -14.14 -21.43 1.12
CA PRO A 18 -14.41 -20.84 -0.18
C PRO A 18 -14.85 -19.39 0.06
N PHE A 19 -14.26 -18.49 -0.73
CA PHE A 19 -14.59 -17.06 -0.75
C PHE A 19 -16.08 -16.94 -1.07
N THR A 20 -16.92 -16.86 -0.05
CA THR A 20 -18.31 -16.51 -0.24
C THR A 20 -18.32 -15.07 -0.71
N ARG A 21 -18.77 -14.83 -1.94
CA ARG A 21 -19.14 -13.51 -2.43
C ARG A 21 -19.99 -12.86 -1.35
N GLY A 22 -19.42 -11.94 -0.57
CA GLY A 22 -20.20 -11.05 0.26
C GLY A 22 -21.18 -10.35 -0.67
N THR A 23 -22.46 -10.55 -0.47
CA THR A 23 -23.51 -9.78 -1.11
C THR A 23 -23.24 -8.33 -0.78
N LEU A 24 -22.73 -7.57 -1.75
CA LEU A 24 -22.69 -6.12 -1.70
C LEU A 24 -24.14 -5.71 -1.39
N THR A 25 -24.35 -4.88 -0.39
CA THR A 25 -25.66 -4.32 -0.10
C THR A 25 -26.14 -3.56 -1.32
N GLU A 26 -27.43 -3.60 -1.64
CA GLU A 26 -28.01 -2.92 -2.82
C GLU A 26 -27.65 -1.43 -2.88
N GLU A 27 -27.36 -0.78 -1.76
CA GLU A 27 -26.83 0.60 -1.68
C GLU A 27 -25.39 0.76 -2.18
N GLU A 28 -24.54 -0.28 -2.15
CA GLU A 28 -23.19 -0.24 -2.71
C GLU A 28 -23.17 -0.54 -4.22
N SER A 29 -24.22 -1.16 -4.78
CA SER A 29 -24.34 -1.46 -6.21
C SER A 29 -24.81 -0.26 -7.05
N ASP A 30 -25.40 0.75 -6.44
CA ASP A 30 -26.00 1.90 -7.14
C ASP A 30 -25.00 3.04 -7.46
N MET A 31 -23.73 2.93 -7.05
CA MET A 31 -22.73 3.97 -7.25
C MET A 31 -21.81 3.78 -8.47
N SER A 32 -21.94 2.75 -9.27
CA SER A 32 -21.24 2.64 -10.55
C SER A 32 -22.21 2.88 -11.71
N THR A 33 -22.57 4.12 -11.96
CA THR A 33 -23.21 4.48 -13.23
C THR A 33 -22.34 3.93 -14.35
N ALA A 34 -22.89 3.03 -15.17
CA ALA A 34 -22.15 2.38 -16.25
C ALA A 34 -21.93 3.39 -17.41
N TRP A 35 -21.00 4.34 -17.19
CA TRP A 35 -20.69 5.43 -18.11
C TRP A 35 -20.36 4.97 -19.53
N TYR A 36 -19.82 3.76 -19.69
CA TYR A 36 -19.52 3.18 -21.00
C TYR A 36 -20.78 2.87 -21.83
N ARG A 37 -21.94 2.74 -21.18
CA ARG A 37 -23.24 2.46 -21.85
C ARG A 37 -23.91 3.74 -22.35
N GLN A 38 -23.52 4.90 -21.82
CA GLN A 38 -24.15 6.18 -22.14
C GLN A 38 -23.49 6.81 -23.38
N SER A 39 -24.30 7.49 -24.17
CA SER A 39 -23.83 8.38 -25.24
C SER A 39 -23.06 9.57 -24.64
N VAL A 40 -22.26 10.23 -25.46
CA VAL A 40 -21.51 11.42 -25.03
C VAL A 40 -22.44 12.50 -24.47
N ASP A 41 -23.57 12.74 -25.14
CA ASP A 41 -24.52 13.80 -24.75
C ASP A 41 -25.21 13.47 -23.42
N GLU A 42 -25.55 12.20 -23.17
CA GLU A 42 -26.09 11.75 -21.88
C GLU A 42 -25.08 11.95 -20.74
N VAL A 43 -23.80 11.63 -20.97
CA VAL A 43 -22.73 11.83 -19.94
C VAL A 43 -22.50 13.32 -19.66
N LEU A 44 -22.45 14.15 -20.71
CA LEU A 44 -22.31 15.60 -20.54
C LEU A 44 -23.50 16.20 -19.78
N ALA A 45 -24.73 15.76 -20.11
CA ALA A 45 -25.94 16.20 -19.41
C ALA A 45 -25.95 15.75 -17.95
N ALA A 46 -25.62 14.47 -17.68
CA ALA A 46 -25.57 13.90 -16.33
C ALA A 46 -24.53 14.61 -15.44
N LEU A 47 -23.38 14.96 -16.02
CA LEU A 47 -22.31 15.70 -15.32
C LEU A 47 -22.46 17.22 -15.44
N THR A 48 -23.53 17.73 -16.03
CA THR A 48 -23.78 19.16 -16.20
C THR A 48 -22.50 19.90 -16.70
N SER A 49 -21.89 19.38 -17.77
CA SER A 49 -20.65 19.91 -18.34
C SER A 49 -20.84 20.27 -19.80
N ASP A 50 -20.15 21.27 -20.27
CA ASP A 50 -20.19 21.71 -21.67
C ASP A 50 -19.00 21.16 -22.45
N ARG A 51 -19.26 20.69 -23.69
CA ARG A 51 -18.25 20.07 -24.56
C ARG A 51 -17.13 21.03 -24.97
N THR A 52 -17.41 22.35 -25.01
CA THR A 52 -16.50 23.38 -25.49
C THR A 52 -15.99 24.27 -24.37
N GLN A 53 -16.86 24.65 -23.44
CA GLN A 53 -16.54 25.56 -22.35
C GLN A 53 -15.98 24.81 -21.11
N GLY A 54 -16.33 23.52 -20.95
CA GLY A 54 -16.00 22.79 -19.73
C GLY A 54 -16.77 23.32 -18.51
N LEU A 55 -16.21 23.17 -17.32
CA LEU A 55 -16.80 23.66 -16.08
C LEU A 55 -16.41 25.10 -15.79
N SER A 56 -17.33 25.88 -15.20
CA SER A 56 -17.03 27.20 -14.64
C SER A 56 -16.27 27.08 -13.31
N ALA A 57 -15.55 28.14 -12.95
CA ALA A 57 -14.81 28.21 -11.68
C ALA A 57 -15.73 27.99 -10.44
N ALA A 58 -16.97 28.47 -10.49
CA ALA A 58 -17.95 28.29 -9.41
C ALA A 58 -18.38 26.82 -9.26
N GLU A 59 -18.62 26.13 -10.38
CA GLU A 59 -18.97 24.70 -10.38
C GLU A 59 -17.81 23.84 -9.89
N VAL A 60 -16.57 24.14 -10.32
CA VAL A 60 -15.38 23.44 -9.83
C VAL A 60 -15.25 23.56 -8.30
N ALA A 61 -15.47 24.76 -7.74
CA ALA A 61 -15.44 24.96 -6.29
C ALA A 61 -16.52 24.14 -5.56
N SER A 62 -17.75 24.13 -6.09
CA SER A 62 -18.86 23.34 -5.55
C SER A 62 -18.57 21.85 -5.59
N ARG A 63 -18.11 21.32 -6.72
CA ARG A 63 -17.78 19.89 -6.88
C ARG A 63 -16.60 19.47 -6.02
N ARG A 64 -15.59 20.34 -5.88
CA ARG A 64 -14.47 20.09 -4.98
C ARG A 64 -14.91 20.00 -3.52
N ALA A 65 -15.88 20.78 -3.10
CA ALA A 65 -16.45 20.68 -1.77
C ALA A 65 -17.22 19.35 -1.55
N GLN A 66 -17.86 18.82 -2.61
CA GLN A 66 -18.63 17.57 -2.56
C GLN A 66 -17.74 16.32 -2.69
N HIS A 67 -16.84 16.30 -3.67
CA HIS A 67 -16.05 15.12 -4.04
C HIS A 67 -14.63 15.13 -3.45
N GLY A 68 -14.16 16.24 -2.91
CA GLY A 68 -12.80 16.42 -2.41
C GLY A 68 -11.76 16.56 -3.53
N TRP A 69 -10.51 16.25 -3.17
CA TRP A 69 -9.37 16.27 -4.09
C TRP A 69 -9.23 14.92 -4.82
N ASN A 70 -8.75 14.95 -6.06
CA ASN A 70 -8.42 13.73 -6.81
C ASN A 70 -7.13 13.10 -6.26
N GLU A 71 -7.21 12.56 -5.07
CA GLU A 71 -6.11 11.88 -4.39
C GLU A 71 -6.64 10.73 -3.53
N LEU A 72 -5.81 9.71 -3.35
CA LEU A 72 -6.10 8.64 -2.40
C LEU A 72 -5.80 9.15 -0.99
N VAL A 73 -6.84 9.49 -0.25
CA VAL A 73 -6.69 9.97 1.14
C VAL A 73 -6.33 8.79 2.05
N PHE A 74 -5.10 8.75 2.50
CA PHE A 74 -4.71 7.91 3.61
C PHE A 74 -4.99 8.69 4.90
N ARG A 75 -6.00 8.26 5.68
CA ARG A 75 -6.27 8.89 6.99
C ARG A 75 -5.00 8.79 7.84
N LYS A 76 -4.44 9.94 8.19
CA LYS A 76 -3.34 10.02 9.15
C LYS A 76 -3.89 9.79 10.53
N THR A 77 -3.21 8.96 11.29
CA THR A 77 -3.52 8.79 12.71
C THR A 77 -3.26 10.12 13.43
N PRO A 78 -4.22 10.68 14.18
CA PRO A 78 -4.00 11.92 14.92
C PRO A 78 -2.77 11.81 15.85
N ALA A 79 -2.01 12.88 15.99
CA ALA A 79 -0.77 12.90 16.77
C ALA A 79 -0.98 12.43 18.23
N TRP A 80 -2.10 12.80 18.85
CA TRP A 80 -2.43 12.36 20.20
C TRP A 80 -2.70 10.85 20.30
N VAL A 81 -3.29 10.23 19.27
CA VAL A 81 -3.52 8.76 19.22
C VAL A 81 -2.19 8.03 19.10
N ARG A 82 -1.26 8.54 18.29
CA ARG A 82 0.10 7.98 18.18
C ARG A 82 0.86 8.13 19.51
N PHE A 83 0.75 9.28 20.17
CA PHE A 83 1.36 9.47 21.48
C PHE A 83 0.80 8.50 22.51
N LEU A 84 -0.53 8.34 22.58
CA LEU A 84 -1.16 7.37 23.48
C LEU A 84 -0.81 5.91 23.10
N GLY A 85 -0.59 5.64 21.84
CA GLY A 85 -0.12 4.33 21.35
C GLY A 85 1.20 3.89 21.99
N GLN A 86 2.09 4.84 22.34
CA GLN A 86 3.36 4.53 23.00
C GLN A 86 3.16 3.89 24.39
N PHE A 87 2.03 4.14 25.04
CA PHE A 87 1.71 3.55 26.34
C PHE A 87 1.14 2.12 26.26
N GLN A 88 0.91 1.61 25.06
CA GLN A 88 0.47 0.23 24.84
C GLN A 88 1.62 -0.76 24.69
N ASP A 89 2.86 -0.25 24.68
CA ASP A 89 4.04 -1.12 24.66
C ASP A 89 4.11 -1.92 25.97
N ALA A 90 4.40 -3.22 25.84
CA ALA A 90 4.41 -4.15 26.97
C ALA A 90 5.37 -3.71 28.09
N MET A 91 6.49 -3.09 27.71
CA MET A 91 7.49 -2.59 28.64
C MET A 91 6.97 -1.36 29.41
N VAL A 92 6.36 -0.42 28.69
CA VAL A 92 5.77 0.77 29.31
C VAL A 92 4.64 0.36 30.28
N ILE A 93 3.84 -0.67 29.92
CA ILE A 93 2.80 -1.21 30.81
C ILE A 93 3.43 -1.76 32.09
N ILE A 94 4.53 -2.54 32.01
CA ILE A 94 5.22 -3.07 33.20
C ILE A 94 5.72 -1.92 34.08
N LEU A 95 6.33 -0.89 33.49
CA LEU A 95 6.79 0.29 34.25
C LEU A 95 5.63 1.05 34.89
N LEU A 96 4.50 1.19 34.20
CA LEU A 96 3.30 1.85 34.76
C LEU A 96 2.70 1.04 35.90
N VAL A 97 2.62 -0.27 35.78
CA VAL A 97 2.17 -1.16 36.89
C VAL A 97 3.10 -1.02 38.08
N THR A 98 4.42 -1.01 37.85
CA THR A 98 5.42 -0.79 38.89
C THR A 98 5.25 0.57 39.56
N ALA A 99 5.09 1.65 38.79
CA ALA A 99 4.83 2.99 39.32
C ALA A 99 3.54 3.04 40.18
N ALA A 100 2.50 2.32 39.74
CA ALA A 100 1.24 2.24 40.53
C ALA A 100 1.44 1.49 41.87
N ILE A 101 2.23 0.40 41.86
CA ILE A 101 2.52 -0.35 43.07
C ILE A 101 3.41 0.47 44.02
N THR A 102 4.47 1.13 43.53
CA THR A 102 5.33 1.97 44.35
C THR A 102 4.58 3.18 44.91
N ALA A 103 3.65 3.78 44.13
CA ALA A 103 2.76 4.83 44.62
C ALA A 103 1.83 4.34 45.72
N LEU A 104 1.24 3.14 45.57
CA LEU A 104 0.39 2.52 46.61
C LEU A 104 1.18 2.26 47.88
N LEU A 105 2.40 1.70 47.78
CA LEU A 105 3.28 1.46 48.93
C LEU A 105 3.65 2.77 49.63
N THR A 106 3.87 3.84 48.89
CA THR A 106 4.11 5.19 49.45
C THR A 106 2.88 5.68 50.22
N ALA A 107 1.67 5.48 49.68
CA ALA A 107 0.42 5.84 50.40
C ALA A 107 0.21 5.04 51.68
N LEU A 108 0.75 3.81 51.73
CA LEU A 108 0.73 2.93 52.93
C LEU A 108 1.85 3.24 53.96
N GLY A 109 2.64 4.30 53.71
CA GLY A 109 3.67 4.76 54.65
C GLY A 109 5.11 4.42 54.31
N SER A 110 5.38 3.83 53.13
CA SER A 110 6.74 3.59 52.63
C SER A 110 7.34 4.85 52.00
N HIS A 111 8.66 5.04 52.09
CA HIS A 111 9.36 6.21 51.48
C HIS A 111 9.74 5.99 50.03
N MET A 112 8.80 5.53 49.17
CA MET A 112 9.04 5.16 47.74
C MET A 112 8.59 6.23 46.74
N LEU A 113 8.29 7.44 47.21
CA LEU A 113 7.88 8.54 46.33
C LEU A 113 8.96 8.89 45.28
N PRO A 114 10.28 8.96 45.59
CA PRO A 114 11.31 9.26 44.63
C PRO A 114 11.37 8.20 43.50
N ASP A 115 11.24 6.91 43.86
CA ASP A 115 11.29 5.79 42.91
C ASP A 115 10.09 5.86 41.94
N THR A 116 8.89 6.15 42.45
CA THR A 116 7.69 6.35 41.63
C THR A 116 7.89 7.48 40.61
N LEU A 117 8.44 8.62 41.06
CA LEU A 117 8.69 9.77 40.18
C LEU A 117 9.72 9.49 39.10
N VAL A 118 10.80 8.78 39.46
CA VAL A 118 11.84 8.37 38.50
C VAL A 118 11.25 7.42 37.44
N ILE A 119 10.46 6.41 37.84
CA ILE A 119 9.82 5.48 36.90
C ILE A 119 8.88 6.24 35.94
N LEU A 120 8.03 7.15 36.48
CA LEU A 120 7.14 7.95 35.64
C LEU A 120 7.93 8.88 34.68
N ALA A 121 9.05 9.46 35.14
CA ALA A 121 9.91 10.26 34.27
C ALA A 121 10.51 9.44 33.12
N VAL A 122 10.96 8.21 33.39
CA VAL A 122 11.47 7.29 32.36
C VAL A 122 10.36 6.89 31.38
N VAL A 123 9.18 6.56 31.85
CA VAL A 123 8.00 6.26 31.01
C VAL A 123 7.71 7.43 30.08
N MET A 124 7.64 8.65 30.63
CA MET A 124 7.36 9.84 29.83
C MET A 124 8.45 10.12 28.80
N LEU A 125 9.72 9.96 29.19
CA LEU A 125 10.87 10.14 28.28
C LEU A 125 10.82 9.13 27.11
N ASN A 126 10.56 7.84 27.41
CA ASN A 126 10.44 6.80 26.38
C ASN A 126 9.26 7.07 25.44
N ALA A 127 8.11 7.45 25.96
CA ALA A 127 6.95 7.79 25.15
C ALA A 127 7.23 9.01 24.24
N LEU A 128 7.95 10.02 24.74
CA LEU A 128 8.31 11.19 23.95
C LEU A 128 9.33 10.85 22.85
N LEU A 129 10.33 10.04 23.16
CA LEU A 129 11.34 9.60 22.19
C LEU A 129 10.70 8.75 21.09
N GLY A 130 9.85 7.78 21.42
CA GLY A 130 9.11 6.96 20.47
C GLY A 130 8.22 7.80 19.56
N PHE A 131 7.47 8.74 20.11
CA PHE A 131 6.63 9.66 19.36
C PHE A 131 7.42 10.52 18.36
N VAL A 132 8.59 11.06 18.77
CA VAL A 132 9.45 11.86 17.89
C VAL A 132 10.06 11.02 16.76
N GLN A 133 10.50 9.79 17.08
CA GLN A 133 11.07 8.88 16.08
C GLN A 133 10.04 8.48 15.03
N GLU A 134 8.83 8.10 15.46
CA GLU A 134 7.72 7.76 14.55
C GLU A 134 7.32 8.94 13.67
N GLY A 135 7.24 10.16 14.24
CA GLY A 135 6.91 11.38 13.49
C GLY A 135 7.93 11.72 12.40
N LYS A 136 9.24 11.51 12.66
CA LYS A 136 10.29 11.72 11.64
C LYS A 136 10.19 10.71 10.50
N ALA A 137 9.87 9.45 10.78
CA ALA A 137 9.70 8.42 9.77
C ALA A 137 8.50 8.72 8.85
N GLU A 138 7.37 9.16 9.41
CA GLU A 138 6.18 9.53 8.65
C GLU A 138 6.41 10.78 7.78
N GLY A 139 7.08 11.80 8.32
CA GLY A 139 7.42 13.02 7.58
C GLY A 139 8.32 12.79 6.36
N ALA A 140 9.27 11.87 6.45
CA ALA A 140 10.12 11.50 5.32
C ALA A 140 9.31 10.82 4.18
N LEU A 141 8.33 9.98 4.52
CA LEU A 141 7.43 9.34 3.55
C LEU A 141 6.53 10.35 2.86
N ASP A 142 6.01 11.34 3.59
CA ASP A 142 5.14 12.38 3.03
C ASP A 142 5.89 13.30 2.05
N ALA A 143 7.14 13.63 2.34
CA ALA A 143 7.98 14.43 1.43
C ALA A 143 8.19 13.74 0.06
N LEU A 144 8.39 12.42 0.05
CA LEU A 144 8.51 11.65 -1.18
C LEU A 144 7.20 11.59 -1.98
N ARG A 145 6.05 11.54 -1.32
CA ARG A 145 4.73 11.55 -1.97
C ARG A 145 4.43 12.87 -2.66
N GLY A 146 4.81 14.00 -2.06
CA GLY A 146 4.57 15.35 -2.61
C GLY A 146 5.32 15.65 -3.92
N MET A 147 6.40 14.92 -4.23
CA MET A 147 7.20 15.11 -5.45
C MET A 147 6.59 14.49 -6.72
N MET A 148 5.48 13.76 -6.64
CA MET A 148 4.97 12.91 -7.71
C MET A 148 3.57 13.29 -8.21
N VAL A 149 3.11 14.54 -8.04
CA VAL A 149 1.79 14.95 -8.54
C VAL A 149 1.92 15.37 -10.01
N PRO A 150 1.38 14.57 -10.97
CA PRO A 150 1.45 14.93 -12.38
C PRO A 150 0.55 16.12 -12.70
N GLU A 151 0.95 16.89 -13.72
CA GLU A 151 0.12 17.94 -14.31
C GLU A 151 -0.74 17.37 -15.43
N CYS A 152 -1.85 18.04 -15.74
CA CYS A 152 -2.74 17.70 -16.84
C CYS A 152 -3.33 18.98 -17.47
N LEU A 153 -3.80 18.86 -18.73
CA LEU A 153 -4.47 19.93 -19.45
C LEU A 153 -5.98 19.76 -19.34
N VAL A 154 -6.66 20.82 -18.91
CA VAL A 154 -8.10 20.85 -18.68
C VAL A 154 -8.73 22.06 -19.35
N VAL A 155 -9.91 21.88 -19.92
CA VAL A 155 -10.72 23.00 -20.44
C VAL A 155 -11.68 23.46 -19.34
N ARG A 156 -11.54 24.70 -18.90
CA ARG A 156 -12.43 25.38 -17.95
C ARG A 156 -12.70 26.81 -18.43
N ASP A 157 -13.92 27.26 -18.33
CA ASP A 157 -14.36 28.60 -18.83
C ASP A 157 -13.95 28.83 -20.30
N GLY A 158 -13.92 27.77 -21.13
CA GLY A 158 -13.52 27.83 -22.54
C GLY A 158 -12.02 27.94 -22.82
N GLU A 159 -11.18 27.93 -21.78
CA GLU A 159 -9.72 28.03 -21.89
C GLU A 159 -9.04 26.69 -21.49
N VAL A 160 -8.00 26.35 -22.26
CA VAL A 160 -7.13 25.23 -21.88
C VAL A 160 -6.16 25.68 -20.80
N ARG A 161 -6.24 25.09 -19.64
CA ARG A 161 -5.37 25.41 -18.49
C ARG A 161 -4.59 24.19 -18.04
N ARG A 162 -3.33 24.39 -17.66
CA ARG A 162 -2.50 23.37 -17.02
C ARG A 162 -2.69 23.45 -15.52
N LEU A 163 -3.00 22.31 -14.89
CA LEU A 163 -3.18 22.23 -13.44
C LEU A 163 -2.68 20.89 -12.89
N HIS A 164 -2.51 20.84 -11.60
CA HIS A 164 -2.15 19.57 -10.94
C HIS A 164 -3.33 18.59 -10.98
N SER A 165 -3.05 17.33 -11.32
CA SER A 165 -4.08 16.29 -11.44
C SER A 165 -4.93 16.11 -10.18
N ARG A 166 -4.41 16.47 -8.99
CA ARG A 166 -5.18 16.43 -7.74
C ARG A 166 -6.36 17.42 -7.73
N GLU A 167 -6.34 18.45 -8.59
CA GLU A 167 -7.36 19.50 -8.66
C GLU A 167 -8.57 19.12 -9.52
N LEU A 168 -8.52 17.96 -10.15
CA LEU A 168 -9.61 17.45 -10.98
C LEU A 168 -10.85 17.15 -10.17
N VAL A 169 -12.00 17.45 -10.79
CA VAL A 169 -13.32 17.12 -10.25
C VAL A 169 -14.13 16.37 -11.32
N PRO A 170 -15.14 15.55 -10.96
CA PRO A 170 -16.04 14.98 -11.93
C PRO A 170 -16.70 16.05 -12.80
N GLY A 171 -16.73 15.82 -14.11
CA GLY A 171 -17.21 16.80 -15.11
C GLY A 171 -16.12 17.68 -15.74
N ASP A 172 -14.87 17.65 -15.26
CA ASP A 172 -13.75 18.31 -15.93
C ASP A 172 -13.50 17.72 -17.31
N LEU A 173 -13.16 18.58 -18.27
CA LEU A 173 -12.87 18.20 -19.64
C LEU A 173 -11.36 18.17 -19.87
N LEU A 174 -10.79 16.97 -19.96
CA LEU A 174 -9.35 16.73 -20.17
C LEU A 174 -8.99 16.76 -21.66
N VAL A 175 -7.81 17.29 -21.95
CA VAL A 175 -7.12 17.19 -23.25
C VAL A 175 -5.89 16.30 -23.05
N LEU A 176 -5.77 15.25 -23.84
CA LEU A 176 -4.75 14.22 -23.69
C LEU A 176 -4.06 13.96 -25.02
N GLU A 177 -2.75 13.68 -24.96
CA GLU A 177 -1.92 13.31 -26.12
C GLU A 177 -1.02 12.10 -25.81
N GLY A 178 -0.46 11.49 -26.84
CA GLY A 178 0.42 10.35 -26.69
C GLY A 178 1.59 10.62 -25.75
N GLY A 179 1.78 9.77 -24.76
CA GLY A 179 2.75 9.93 -23.67
C GLY A 179 2.12 10.39 -22.35
N ASP A 180 0.89 10.90 -22.37
CA ASP A 180 0.21 11.35 -21.15
C ASP A 180 -0.26 10.18 -20.31
N LYS A 181 -0.20 10.41 -18.99
CA LYS A 181 -0.84 9.54 -18.01
C LYS A 181 -2.26 10.00 -17.76
N ILE A 182 -3.22 9.07 -17.77
CA ILE A 182 -4.61 9.36 -17.43
C ILE A 182 -4.71 9.58 -15.90
N PRO A 183 -5.13 10.79 -15.46
CA PRO A 183 -5.05 11.17 -14.06
C PRO A 183 -6.29 10.82 -13.22
N ALA A 184 -7.42 10.48 -13.88
CA ALA A 184 -8.72 10.15 -13.28
C ALA A 184 -9.50 9.26 -14.24
N ASP A 185 -10.56 8.59 -13.80
CA ASP A 185 -11.38 7.83 -14.73
C ASP A 185 -12.21 8.79 -15.59
N LEU A 186 -12.21 8.55 -16.89
CA LEU A 186 -12.83 9.44 -17.86
C LEU A 186 -13.59 8.67 -18.94
N ARG A 187 -14.60 9.33 -19.50
CA ARG A 187 -15.34 8.92 -20.69
C ARG A 187 -14.79 9.71 -21.88
N PHE A 188 -14.28 9.00 -22.90
CA PHE A 188 -13.80 9.67 -24.11
C PHE A 188 -14.98 10.29 -24.87
N ILE A 189 -14.83 11.54 -25.29
CA ILE A 189 -15.80 12.30 -26.09
C ILE A 189 -15.26 12.57 -27.49
N GLU A 190 -13.94 12.59 -27.68
CA GLU A 190 -13.26 12.69 -28.96
C GLU A 190 -11.99 11.85 -28.90
N VAL A 191 -11.68 11.10 -29.96
CA VAL A 191 -10.44 10.34 -30.09
C VAL A 191 -9.93 10.42 -31.52
N SER A 192 -8.61 10.48 -31.68
CA SER A 192 -7.93 10.39 -32.96
C SER A 192 -6.79 9.41 -32.87
N SER A 193 -6.91 8.24 -33.52
CA SER A 193 -5.93 7.14 -33.54
C SER A 193 -5.40 6.79 -32.15
N LEU A 194 -6.29 6.81 -31.16
CA LEU A 194 -5.97 6.64 -29.74
C LEU A 194 -5.73 5.16 -29.39
N SER A 195 -4.61 4.88 -28.74
CA SER A 195 -4.35 3.62 -28.05
C SER A 195 -3.83 3.88 -26.64
N VAL A 196 -4.27 3.06 -25.68
CA VAL A 196 -3.95 3.21 -24.25
C VAL A 196 -3.34 1.91 -23.74
N ASP A 197 -2.22 2.02 -23.05
CA ASP A 197 -1.63 0.93 -22.27
C ASP A 197 -2.40 0.80 -20.94
N GLU A 198 -3.15 -0.28 -20.82
CA GLU A 198 -3.95 -0.62 -19.65
C GLU A 198 -3.35 -1.80 -18.86
N SER A 199 -2.10 -2.15 -19.11
CA SER A 199 -1.42 -3.29 -18.49
C SER A 199 -1.46 -3.25 -16.95
N SER A 200 -1.48 -2.06 -16.37
CA SER A 200 -1.61 -1.86 -14.91
C SER A 200 -2.95 -2.32 -14.33
N LEU A 201 -3.99 -2.43 -15.17
CA LEU A 201 -5.35 -2.88 -14.77
C LEU A 201 -5.68 -4.28 -15.29
N THR A 202 -5.28 -4.58 -16.52
CA THR A 202 -5.67 -5.81 -17.22
C THR A 202 -4.58 -6.89 -17.16
N GLY A 203 -3.34 -6.50 -16.92
CA GLY A 203 -2.17 -7.38 -17.06
C GLY A 203 -1.77 -7.66 -18.52
N GLU A 204 -2.47 -7.08 -19.51
CA GLU A 204 -2.19 -7.30 -20.94
C GLU A 204 -1.24 -6.22 -21.48
N SER A 205 -0.19 -6.63 -22.19
CA SER A 205 0.86 -5.71 -22.68
C SER A 205 0.53 -5.02 -24.00
N VAL A 206 -0.54 -5.43 -24.69
CA VAL A 206 -0.95 -4.83 -25.94
C VAL A 206 -1.80 -3.61 -25.70
N PRO A 207 -1.42 -2.42 -26.22
CA PRO A 207 -2.25 -1.23 -26.08
C PRO A 207 -3.63 -1.42 -26.69
N VAL A 208 -4.66 -0.96 -25.98
CA VAL A 208 -6.06 -1.10 -26.36
C VAL A 208 -6.47 0.10 -27.22
N PRO A 209 -6.93 -0.10 -28.46
CA PRO A 209 -7.49 0.97 -29.28
C PRO A 209 -8.80 1.47 -28.64
N LYS A 210 -8.94 2.79 -28.52
CA LYS A 210 -10.10 3.42 -27.91
C LYS A 210 -11.06 3.99 -28.93
N SER A 211 -12.33 4.12 -28.55
CA SER A 211 -13.42 4.59 -29.39
C SER A 211 -14.38 5.48 -28.61
N VAL A 212 -15.29 6.17 -29.29
CA VAL A 212 -16.26 7.09 -28.66
C VAL A 212 -17.65 6.45 -28.46
N PRO A 213 -18.17 5.63 -29.37
CA PRO A 213 -19.56 5.11 -29.29
C PRO A 213 -19.87 4.44 -27.96
N ALA A 214 -21.13 4.55 -27.51
CA ALA A 214 -21.63 3.81 -26.37
C ALA A 214 -21.50 2.29 -26.62
N ILE A 215 -21.16 1.53 -25.56
CA ILE A 215 -20.93 0.09 -25.64
C ILE A 215 -22.09 -0.63 -24.96
N ALA A 216 -22.76 -1.50 -25.70
CA ALA A 216 -23.79 -2.37 -25.14
C ALA A 216 -23.14 -3.51 -24.33
N GLY A 217 -23.76 -3.88 -23.22
CA GLY A 217 -23.29 -4.96 -22.36
C GLY A 217 -23.51 -4.65 -20.88
N GLU A 218 -23.64 -5.69 -20.08
CA GLU A 218 -23.74 -5.56 -18.63
C GLU A 218 -22.45 -6.05 -17.98
N ASN A 219 -21.99 -5.30 -16.97
CA ASN A 219 -20.81 -5.67 -16.16
C ASN A 219 -19.52 -5.93 -16.95
N LEU A 220 -19.26 -5.09 -17.97
CA LEU A 220 -18.01 -5.17 -18.73
C LEU A 220 -16.81 -4.90 -17.82
N VAL A 221 -15.78 -5.74 -17.91
CA VAL A 221 -14.50 -5.48 -17.23
C VAL A 221 -13.80 -4.25 -17.84
N PRO A 222 -12.97 -3.53 -17.08
CA PRO A 222 -12.32 -2.29 -17.55
C PRO A 222 -11.65 -2.41 -18.93
N GLY A 223 -10.96 -3.52 -19.23
CA GLY A 223 -10.31 -3.74 -20.52
C GLY A 223 -11.22 -3.80 -21.74
N ASP A 224 -12.50 -4.15 -21.54
CA ASP A 224 -13.51 -4.20 -22.60
C ASP A 224 -14.23 -2.86 -22.82
N GLN A 225 -14.07 -1.92 -21.89
CA GLN A 225 -14.69 -0.59 -21.95
C GLN A 225 -13.85 0.36 -22.83
N ARG A 226 -13.87 0.14 -24.15
CA ARG A 226 -13.04 0.85 -25.12
C ARG A 226 -13.32 2.35 -25.23
N ASN A 227 -14.41 2.83 -24.69
CA ASN A 227 -14.77 4.24 -24.67
C ASN A 227 -14.47 4.93 -23.33
N MET A 228 -13.81 4.21 -22.42
CA MET A 228 -13.37 4.70 -21.12
C MET A 228 -11.84 4.77 -21.06
N GLY A 229 -11.33 5.71 -20.26
CA GLY A 229 -9.93 5.78 -19.84
C GLY A 229 -9.86 5.70 -18.31
N PHE A 230 -8.89 4.96 -17.80
CA PHE A 230 -8.80 4.67 -16.38
C PHE A 230 -7.58 5.33 -15.73
N SER A 231 -7.76 5.81 -14.52
CA SER A 231 -6.67 6.40 -13.72
C SER A 231 -5.47 5.46 -13.65
N GLY A 232 -4.27 6.01 -13.92
CA GLY A 232 -3.03 5.26 -13.81
C GLY A 232 -2.54 4.60 -15.10
N THR A 233 -3.35 4.57 -16.17
CA THR A 233 -2.99 4.08 -17.49
C THR A 233 -2.33 5.17 -18.36
N PHE A 234 -1.72 4.81 -19.51
CA PHE A 234 -0.95 5.72 -20.35
C PHE A 234 -1.45 5.72 -21.80
N LEU A 235 -1.53 6.89 -22.41
CA LEU A 235 -1.71 7.00 -23.85
C LEU A 235 -0.41 6.62 -24.55
N THR A 236 -0.43 5.59 -25.41
CA THR A 236 0.74 5.20 -26.20
C THR A 236 0.85 5.96 -27.50
N GLN A 237 -0.29 6.35 -28.06
CA GLN A 237 -0.37 7.16 -29.29
C GLN A 237 -1.73 7.83 -29.43
N GLY A 238 -1.80 8.83 -30.34
CA GLY A 238 -3.04 9.54 -30.67
C GLY A 238 -3.34 10.69 -29.73
N THR A 239 -4.51 11.27 -29.89
CA THR A 239 -5.03 12.36 -29.07
C THR A 239 -6.46 12.08 -28.65
N ALA A 240 -6.86 12.63 -27.51
CA ALA A 240 -8.21 12.47 -27.00
C ALA A 240 -8.70 13.69 -26.22
N ARG A 241 -10.02 13.84 -26.20
CA ARG A 241 -10.70 14.65 -25.18
C ARG A 241 -11.62 13.71 -24.38
N GLY A 242 -11.63 13.87 -23.07
CA GLY A 242 -12.43 13.05 -22.18
C GLY A 242 -13.01 13.85 -21.03
N ILE A 243 -14.21 13.46 -20.61
CA ILE A 243 -14.84 14.03 -19.42
C ILE A 243 -14.56 13.15 -18.21
N VAL A 244 -14.10 13.76 -17.12
CA VAL A 244 -13.83 13.05 -15.86
C VAL A 244 -15.14 12.56 -15.25
N VAL A 245 -15.23 11.28 -14.99
CA VAL A 245 -16.42 10.63 -14.41
C VAL A 245 -16.21 10.20 -12.96
N ALA A 246 -14.97 9.87 -12.57
CA ALA A 246 -14.63 9.52 -11.20
C ALA A 246 -13.23 10.00 -10.83
N THR A 247 -13.04 10.37 -9.55
CA THR A 247 -11.80 10.90 -8.99
C THR A 247 -11.42 10.18 -7.69
N GLY A 248 -10.13 10.16 -7.36
CA GLY A 248 -9.59 9.66 -6.10
C GLY A 248 -10.00 8.21 -5.77
N ALA A 249 -10.62 8.03 -4.62
CA ALA A 249 -11.04 6.71 -4.15
C ALA A 249 -12.17 6.08 -4.99
N ASN A 250 -12.90 6.88 -5.77
CA ASN A 250 -14.02 6.42 -6.60
C ASN A 250 -13.56 5.93 -7.99
N THR A 251 -12.29 6.13 -8.36
CA THR A 251 -11.72 5.56 -9.60
C THR A 251 -11.60 4.04 -9.46
N VAL A 252 -11.57 3.32 -10.59
CA VAL A 252 -11.29 1.87 -10.60
C VAL A 252 -10.01 1.54 -9.85
N PHE A 253 -8.95 2.30 -10.10
CA PHE A 253 -7.68 2.15 -9.37
C PHE A 253 -7.83 2.45 -7.87
N GLY A 254 -8.62 3.46 -7.52
CA GLY A 254 -8.92 3.82 -6.13
C GLY A 254 -9.66 2.72 -5.38
N GLN A 255 -10.63 2.08 -6.02
CA GLN A 255 -11.37 0.94 -5.47
C GLN A 255 -10.46 -0.28 -5.25
N ILE A 256 -9.60 -0.62 -6.23
CA ILE A 256 -8.59 -1.68 -6.07
C ILE A 256 -7.66 -1.35 -4.90
N ALA A 257 -7.16 -0.12 -4.82
CA ALA A 257 -6.29 0.32 -3.72
C ALA A 257 -6.98 0.21 -2.35
N ALA A 258 -8.28 0.50 -2.28
CA ALA A 258 -9.08 0.35 -1.06
C ALA A 258 -9.26 -1.12 -0.66
N MET A 259 -9.49 -2.02 -1.62
CA MET A 259 -9.56 -3.47 -1.37
C MET A 259 -8.21 -4.00 -0.84
N VAL A 260 -7.10 -3.62 -1.46
CA VAL A 260 -5.75 -4.00 -1.00
C VAL A 260 -5.46 -3.45 0.39
N LYS A 261 -5.96 -2.26 0.73
CA LYS A 261 -5.79 -1.68 2.08
C LYS A 261 -6.61 -2.41 3.15
N ARG A 262 -7.80 -2.90 2.81
CA ARG A 262 -8.64 -3.71 3.71
C ARG A 262 -8.04 -5.09 3.98
N ALA A 263 -7.26 -5.62 3.06
CA ALA A 263 -6.45 -6.81 3.27
C ALA A 263 -5.31 -6.44 4.23
N ASP A 264 -5.48 -6.75 5.52
CA ASP A 264 -4.42 -6.58 6.51
C ASP A 264 -3.18 -7.36 6.03
N PRO A 265 -2.04 -6.71 5.80
CA PRO A 265 -0.83 -7.42 5.37
C PRO A 265 -0.32 -8.41 6.42
N GLY A 266 -0.94 -8.44 7.61
CA GLY A 266 -0.52 -9.28 8.72
C GLY A 266 0.88 -8.93 9.23
N GLN A 267 1.31 -9.63 10.27
CA GLN A 267 2.68 -9.56 10.75
C GLN A 267 3.60 -10.41 9.88
N THR A 268 4.82 -9.94 9.63
CA THR A 268 5.83 -10.76 8.95
C THR A 268 6.20 -11.97 9.81
N PRO A 269 6.74 -13.07 9.22
CA PRO A 269 7.19 -14.24 9.97
C PRO A 269 8.16 -13.88 11.11
N LEU A 270 9.09 -12.94 10.87
CA LEU A 270 10.03 -12.47 11.88
C LEU A 270 9.31 -11.70 13.00
N GLN A 271 8.41 -10.78 12.65
CA GLN A 271 7.64 -10.02 13.65
C GLN A 271 6.85 -10.96 14.56
N ARG A 272 6.17 -11.97 13.98
CA ARG A 272 5.42 -12.96 14.76
C ARG A 272 6.33 -13.77 15.69
N LYS A 273 7.43 -14.32 15.17
CA LYS A 273 8.40 -15.09 15.99
C LYS A 273 9.04 -14.23 17.06
N THR A 274 9.36 -12.96 16.76
CA THR A 274 9.90 -12.01 17.73
C THR A 274 8.88 -11.70 18.83
N SER A 275 7.62 -11.49 18.47
CA SER A 275 6.54 -11.28 19.44
C SER A 275 6.35 -12.51 20.36
N GLU A 276 6.31 -13.72 19.79
CA GLU A 276 6.23 -14.96 20.55
C GLU A 276 7.43 -15.15 21.51
N PHE A 277 8.64 -14.83 21.02
CA PHE A 277 9.85 -14.87 21.85
C PHE A 277 9.80 -13.86 22.99
N ILE A 278 9.43 -12.60 22.71
CA ILE A 278 9.29 -11.56 23.73
C ILE A 278 8.26 -11.95 24.78
N HIS A 279 7.09 -12.48 24.38
CA HIS A 279 6.07 -12.94 25.33
C HIS A 279 6.57 -14.08 26.21
N THR A 280 7.33 -15.02 25.66
CA THR A 280 7.92 -16.13 26.41
C THR A 280 8.98 -15.62 27.40
N LEU A 281 9.82 -14.69 26.92
CA LEU A 281 10.86 -14.08 27.73
C LEU A 281 10.27 -13.26 28.90
N ILE A 282 9.24 -12.44 28.65
CA ILE A 282 8.53 -11.69 29.69
C ILE A 282 7.99 -12.64 30.77
N LYS A 283 7.36 -13.76 30.39
CA LYS A 283 6.88 -14.75 31.37
C LYS A 283 8.03 -15.30 32.22
N ALA A 284 9.14 -15.65 31.59
CA ALA A 284 10.32 -16.15 32.33
C ALA A 284 10.90 -15.11 33.29
N ILE A 285 11.02 -13.86 32.83
CA ILE A 285 11.52 -12.75 33.65
C ILE A 285 10.59 -12.46 34.83
N LEU A 286 9.26 -12.51 34.63
CA LEU A 286 8.30 -12.33 35.72
C LEU A 286 8.39 -13.47 36.76
N VAL A 287 8.61 -14.70 36.34
CA VAL A 287 8.84 -15.83 37.26
C VAL A 287 10.12 -15.61 38.08
N VAL A 288 11.22 -15.20 37.43
CA VAL A 288 12.48 -14.91 38.12
C VAL A 288 12.31 -13.73 39.09
N GLY A 289 11.60 -12.66 38.68
CA GLY A 289 11.27 -11.55 39.56
C GLY A 289 10.46 -11.96 40.76
N ALA A 290 9.43 -12.80 40.56
CA ALA A 290 8.61 -13.33 41.67
C ALA A 290 9.43 -14.18 42.62
N CYS A 291 10.31 -15.06 42.10
CA CYS A 291 11.25 -15.82 42.91
C CYS A 291 12.20 -14.94 43.72
N ASN A 292 12.76 -13.90 43.09
CA ASN A 292 13.62 -12.92 43.75
C ASN A 292 12.89 -12.19 44.88
N PHE A 293 11.64 -11.76 44.62
CA PHE A 293 10.77 -11.13 45.62
C PHE A 293 10.51 -12.05 46.81
N GLY A 294 10.11 -13.30 46.53
CA GLY A 294 9.87 -14.31 47.56
C GLY A 294 11.11 -14.64 48.38
N LEU A 295 12.28 -14.73 47.73
CA LEU A 295 13.57 -14.94 48.40
C LEU A 295 13.94 -13.76 49.31
N GLY A 296 13.70 -12.51 48.85
CA GLY A 296 13.93 -11.32 49.65
C GLY A 296 13.10 -11.32 50.96
N ILE A 297 11.84 -11.68 50.86
CA ILE A 297 10.95 -11.84 52.05
C ILE A 297 11.44 -12.97 52.96
N TYR A 298 11.82 -14.12 52.39
CA TYR A 298 12.34 -15.26 53.12
C TYR A 298 13.61 -14.93 53.93
N LEU A 299 14.49 -14.10 53.33
CA LEU A 299 15.73 -13.64 53.97
C LEU A 299 15.48 -12.49 55.01
N GLY A 300 14.23 -12.06 55.21
CA GLY A 300 13.89 -11.02 56.17
C GLY A 300 14.09 -9.59 55.75
N TYR A 301 14.26 -9.34 54.45
CA TYR A 301 14.29 -7.95 53.90
C TYR A 301 12.91 -7.31 53.97
N ASP A 302 12.91 -6.00 54.09
CA ASP A 302 11.65 -5.20 54.04
C ASP A 302 10.90 -5.46 52.71
N LEU A 303 9.57 -5.43 52.79
CA LEU A 303 8.68 -5.71 51.66
C LEU A 303 8.99 -4.77 50.46
N GLY A 304 9.19 -3.48 50.76
CA GLY A 304 9.49 -2.47 49.76
C GLY A 304 10.85 -2.72 49.09
N TYR A 305 11.87 -3.03 49.90
CA TYR A 305 13.21 -3.34 49.35
C TYR A 305 13.20 -4.60 48.47
N SER A 306 12.53 -5.67 48.92
CA SER A 306 12.37 -6.90 48.14
C SER A 306 11.62 -6.67 46.83
N PHE A 307 10.58 -5.82 46.86
CA PHE A 307 9.83 -5.45 45.67
C PHE A 307 10.66 -4.65 44.67
N LEU A 308 11.37 -3.62 45.12
CA LEU A 308 12.27 -2.83 44.25
C LEU A 308 13.36 -3.68 43.65
N GLY A 309 13.97 -4.59 44.40
CA GLY A 309 14.97 -5.53 43.90
C GLY A 309 14.42 -6.43 42.79
N ALA A 310 13.20 -6.96 42.97
CA ALA A 310 12.53 -7.77 41.97
C ALA A 310 12.21 -6.98 40.69
N VAL A 311 11.66 -5.76 40.85
CA VAL A 311 11.33 -4.89 39.72
C VAL A 311 12.61 -4.46 38.95
N SER A 312 13.65 -4.07 39.68
CA SER A 312 14.95 -3.70 39.04
C SER A 312 15.50 -4.86 38.21
N LEU A 313 15.39 -6.08 38.70
CA LEU A 313 15.78 -7.29 37.98
C LEU A 313 14.92 -7.50 36.72
N VAL A 314 13.60 -7.36 36.83
CA VAL A 314 12.66 -7.49 35.71
C VAL A 314 12.97 -6.44 34.62
N VAL A 315 13.13 -5.18 34.99
CA VAL A 315 13.42 -4.09 34.06
C VAL A 315 14.80 -4.29 33.37
N ALA A 316 15.83 -4.64 34.13
CA ALA A 316 17.17 -4.87 33.58
C ALA A 316 17.25 -6.08 32.64
N ALA A 317 16.35 -7.05 32.76
CA ALA A 317 16.35 -8.26 31.95
C ALA A 317 15.55 -8.10 30.63
N ILE A 318 14.79 -7.02 30.43
CA ILE A 318 14.01 -6.78 29.21
C ILE A 318 14.95 -6.29 28.09
N PRO A 319 14.96 -6.97 26.92
CA PRO A 319 15.84 -6.59 25.81
C PRO A 319 15.29 -5.40 25.01
N GLU A 320 15.44 -4.18 25.54
CA GLU A 320 14.95 -2.93 24.90
C GLU A 320 15.50 -2.71 23.50
N MET A 321 16.73 -3.16 23.24
CA MET A 321 17.41 -2.96 21.96
C MET A 321 16.96 -3.91 20.84
N LEU A 322 16.16 -4.94 21.12
CA LEU A 322 15.81 -5.95 20.12
C LEU A 322 15.00 -5.38 18.92
N PRO A 323 13.96 -4.56 19.11
CA PRO A 323 13.26 -3.93 17.99
C PRO A 323 14.16 -2.98 17.17
N ALA A 324 15.00 -2.22 17.85
CA ALA A 324 15.94 -1.30 17.19
C ALA A 324 16.99 -2.07 16.37
N LEU A 325 17.53 -3.18 16.89
CA LEU A 325 18.47 -4.04 16.17
C LEU A 325 17.84 -4.64 14.91
N ILE A 326 16.61 -5.16 15.00
CA ILE A 326 15.88 -5.69 13.85
C ILE A 326 15.71 -4.61 12.79
N THR A 327 15.29 -3.40 13.17
CA THR A 327 15.12 -2.27 12.25
C THR A 327 16.44 -1.89 11.58
N ALA A 328 17.54 -1.86 12.34
CA ALA A 328 18.88 -1.57 11.80
C ALA A 328 19.32 -2.63 10.78
N ILE A 329 19.12 -3.92 11.07
CA ILE A 329 19.44 -5.03 10.15
C ILE A 329 18.62 -4.91 8.87
N LEU A 330 17.31 -4.63 8.97
CA LEU A 330 16.44 -4.46 7.80
C LEU A 330 16.85 -3.24 6.96
N ALA A 331 17.27 -2.14 7.59
CA ALA A 331 17.77 -0.95 6.90
C ALA A 331 19.07 -1.23 6.12
N VAL A 332 20.01 -1.96 6.72
CA VAL A 332 21.24 -2.41 6.03
C VAL A 332 20.89 -3.33 4.87
N SER A 333 19.99 -4.31 5.08
CA SER A 333 19.53 -5.22 4.03
C SER A 333 18.88 -4.46 2.88
N GLY A 334 18.01 -3.48 3.17
CA GLY A 334 17.41 -2.61 2.17
C GLY A 334 18.43 -1.84 1.34
N THR A 335 19.48 -1.32 2.00
CA THR A 335 20.59 -0.63 1.33
C THR A 335 21.37 -1.55 0.39
N LEU A 336 21.65 -2.79 0.82
CA LEU A 336 22.34 -3.78 -0.01
C LEU A 336 21.49 -4.20 -1.22
N MET A 337 20.17 -4.35 -1.04
CA MET A 337 19.24 -4.64 -2.13
C MET A 337 19.19 -3.48 -3.13
N ALA A 338 19.13 -2.24 -2.67
CA ALA A 338 19.14 -1.06 -3.52
C ALA A 338 20.42 -0.96 -4.36
N LYS A 339 21.61 -1.28 -3.79
CA LYS A 339 22.88 -1.38 -4.54
C LYS A 339 22.82 -2.46 -5.65
N ARG A 340 22.00 -3.49 -5.49
CA ARG A 340 21.74 -4.53 -6.49
C ARG A 340 20.53 -4.21 -7.39
N LYS A 341 20.09 -2.94 -7.46
CA LYS A 341 18.96 -2.46 -8.26
C LYS A 341 17.59 -3.02 -7.83
N ALA A 342 17.49 -3.60 -6.63
CA ALA A 342 16.24 -4.06 -6.04
C ALA A 342 15.74 -3.01 -5.03
N LEU A 343 14.74 -2.22 -5.43
CA LEU A 343 14.17 -1.17 -4.58
C LEU A 343 13.02 -1.74 -3.75
N ILE A 344 13.15 -1.68 -2.44
CA ILE A 344 12.08 -2.04 -1.51
C ILE A 344 11.38 -0.79 -1.00
N ARG A 345 10.04 -0.82 -0.96
CA ARG A 345 9.20 0.30 -0.45
C ARG A 345 8.94 0.21 1.05
N LYS A 346 9.06 -0.98 1.64
CA LYS A 346 8.85 -1.23 3.07
C LYS A 346 9.98 -2.13 3.57
N LEU A 347 10.64 -1.75 4.66
CA LEU A 347 11.74 -2.53 5.24
C LEU A 347 11.38 -3.99 5.55
N PRO A 348 10.17 -4.28 6.10
CA PRO A 348 9.76 -5.68 6.34
C PRO A 348 9.68 -6.54 5.09
N ALA A 349 9.52 -5.95 3.89
CA ALA A 349 9.49 -6.71 2.63
C ALA A 349 10.80 -7.44 2.33
N ALA A 350 11.95 -6.91 2.79
CA ALA A 350 13.26 -7.58 2.65
C ALA A 350 13.31 -8.91 3.42
N GLU A 351 12.73 -8.92 4.61
CA GLU A 351 12.63 -10.13 5.44
C GLU A 351 11.66 -11.14 4.84
N THR A 352 10.47 -10.67 4.44
CA THR A 352 9.46 -11.52 3.82
C THR A 352 10.01 -12.21 2.57
N LEU A 353 10.76 -11.49 1.73
CA LEU A 353 11.40 -12.05 0.54
C LEU A 353 12.39 -13.17 0.91
N GLY A 354 13.18 -12.99 1.97
CA GLY A 354 14.14 -13.99 2.46
C GLY A 354 13.51 -15.22 3.09
N ALA A 355 12.28 -15.11 3.62
CA ALA A 355 11.53 -16.19 4.28
C ALA A 355 10.49 -16.86 3.37
N THR A 356 10.35 -16.42 2.12
CA THR A 356 9.32 -16.90 1.19
C THR A 356 9.66 -18.30 0.68
N SER A 357 8.71 -19.23 0.77
CA SER A 357 8.79 -20.58 0.22
C SER A 357 8.05 -20.73 -1.11
N VAL A 358 7.13 -19.79 -1.42
CA VAL A 358 6.34 -19.79 -2.66
C VAL A 358 6.35 -18.37 -3.23
N ILE A 359 6.70 -18.25 -4.50
CA ILE A 359 6.70 -16.98 -5.24
C ILE A 359 5.62 -17.04 -6.31
N CYS A 360 4.59 -16.21 -6.19
CA CYS A 360 3.60 -16.00 -7.23
C CYS A 360 4.03 -14.76 -8.04
N SER A 361 4.40 -14.97 -9.29
CA SER A 361 4.86 -13.90 -10.18
C SER A 361 3.87 -13.66 -11.29
N ASP A 362 3.58 -12.39 -11.57
CA ASP A 362 2.89 -12.00 -12.78
C ASP A 362 3.79 -12.27 -14.00
N LYS A 363 3.17 -12.54 -15.15
CA LYS A 363 3.87 -12.76 -16.41
C LYS A 363 4.31 -11.44 -17.04
N THR A 364 3.36 -10.52 -17.22
CA THR A 364 3.52 -9.33 -18.06
C THR A 364 4.23 -8.20 -17.31
N GLY A 365 5.33 -7.69 -17.86
CA GLY A 365 6.12 -6.62 -17.23
C GLY A 365 6.92 -7.05 -15.98
N THR A 366 6.81 -8.34 -15.58
CA THR A 366 7.56 -8.93 -14.46
C THR A 366 8.50 -10.02 -14.93
N LEU A 367 7.98 -11.08 -15.55
CA LEU A 367 8.78 -12.12 -16.20
C LEU A 367 9.15 -11.73 -17.64
N THR A 368 8.38 -10.86 -18.25
CA THR A 368 8.59 -10.31 -19.58
C THR A 368 8.83 -8.82 -19.52
N GLU A 369 9.35 -8.23 -20.60
CA GLU A 369 9.65 -6.80 -20.69
C GLU A 369 8.45 -5.93 -21.12
N ASN A 370 7.23 -6.47 -21.07
CA ASN A 370 5.98 -5.78 -21.50
C ASN A 370 6.06 -5.27 -22.96
N ARG A 371 6.74 -5.99 -23.82
CA ARG A 371 6.84 -5.66 -25.25
C ARG A 371 6.96 -6.92 -26.09
N MET A 372 6.38 -6.85 -27.28
CA MET A 372 6.44 -7.94 -28.25
C MET A 372 7.60 -7.71 -29.21
N THR A 373 8.29 -8.79 -29.57
CA THR A 373 9.39 -8.77 -30.55
C THR A 373 9.09 -9.77 -31.63
N VAL A 374 9.15 -9.33 -32.89
CA VAL A 374 9.06 -10.22 -34.06
C VAL A 374 10.38 -10.95 -34.19
N THR A 375 10.36 -12.27 -34.11
CA THR A 375 11.57 -13.10 -34.21
C THR A 375 11.67 -13.81 -35.55
N GLN A 376 10.54 -14.02 -36.24
CA GLN A 376 10.48 -14.66 -37.54
C GLN A 376 9.38 -14.05 -38.43
N VAL A 377 9.63 -13.96 -39.71
CA VAL A 377 8.67 -13.57 -40.75
C VAL A 377 8.65 -14.64 -41.82
N TYR A 378 7.46 -15.09 -42.22
CA TYR A 378 7.29 -16.01 -43.35
C TYR A 378 6.83 -15.22 -44.57
N ALA A 379 7.67 -15.19 -45.59
CA ALA A 379 7.40 -14.48 -46.84
C ALA A 379 8.03 -15.23 -48.01
N GLY A 380 7.38 -15.26 -49.17
CA GLY A 380 7.92 -15.90 -50.38
C GLY A 380 8.23 -17.39 -50.21
N SER A 381 7.43 -18.12 -49.42
CA SER A 381 7.65 -19.53 -49.07
C SER A 381 8.93 -19.81 -48.26
N GLN A 382 9.52 -18.79 -47.68
CA GLN A 382 10.71 -18.90 -46.84
C GLN A 382 10.47 -18.28 -45.48
N SER A 383 11.15 -18.82 -44.44
CA SER A 383 11.14 -18.27 -43.10
C SER A 383 12.41 -17.46 -42.89
N LEU A 384 12.24 -16.17 -42.60
CA LEU A 384 13.31 -15.23 -42.31
C LEU A 384 13.38 -14.99 -40.81
N GLY A 385 14.57 -15.16 -40.24
CA GLY A 385 14.82 -14.70 -38.85
C GLY A 385 14.94 -13.18 -38.82
N VAL A 386 14.41 -12.57 -37.77
CA VAL A 386 14.50 -11.14 -37.51
C VAL A 386 15.34 -10.93 -36.26
N ALA A 387 16.44 -10.19 -36.39
CA ALA A 387 17.27 -9.75 -35.28
C ALA A 387 16.82 -8.36 -34.85
N GLY A 388 17.00 -8.05 -33.56
CA GLY A 388 16.56 -6.80 -32.93
C GLY A 388 15.63 -7.06 -31.73
N VAL A 389 15.26 -6.01 -31.01
CA VAL A 389 14.42 -6.11 -29.82
C VAL A 389 13.32 -5.05 -29.87
N GLY A 390 12.08 -5.48 -29.78
CA GLY A 390 10.92 -4.58 -29.70
C GLY A 390 10.78 -3.71 -30.95
N TYR A 391 10.77 -2.40 -30.77
CA TYR A 391 10.64 -1.38 -31.83
C TYR A 391 11.96 -0.75 -32.23
N ASP A 392 13.10 -1.33 -31.81
CA ASP A 392 14.42 -0.85 -32.24
C ASP A 392 14.57 -1.04 -33.78
N VAL A 393 15.03 0.00 -34.43
CA VAL A 393 15.26 -0.02 -35.89
C VAL A 393 16.62 -0.66 -36.26
N THR A 394 17.43 -0.97 -35.25
CA THR A 394 18.71 -1.65 -35.45
C THR A 394 18.49 -3.15 -35.46
N GLY A 395 18.44 -3.75 -36.63
CA GLY A 395 18.25 -5.18 -36.79
C GLY A 395 18.56 -5.60 -38.24
N HIS A 396 18.53 -6.91 -38.49
CA HIS A 396 18.71 -7.45 -39.84
C HIS A 396 17.84 -8.70 -40.01
N PHE A 397 17.53 -8.99 -41.25
CA PHE A 397 16.91 -10.26 -41.60
C PHE A 397 18.00 -11.32 -41.85
N SER A 398 17.72 -12.56 -41.51
CA SER A 398 18.59 -13.68 -41.75
C SER A 398 17.82 -14.83 -42.41
N LEU A 399 18.42 -15.45 -43.42
CA LEU A 399 17.91 -16.65 -44.04
C LEU A 399 18.83 -17.83 -43.66
N GLN A 400 18.28 -18.85 -42.98
CA GLN A 400 19.07 -20.00 -42.48
C GLN A 400 20.32 -19.62 -41.67
N GLY A 401 20.28 -18.49 -40.94
CA GLY A 401 21.40 -18.00 -40.12
C GLY A 401 22.44 -17.13 -40.84
N ALA A 402 22.33 -16.91 -42.15
CA ALA A 402 23.11 -15.95 -42.88
C ALA A 402 22.31 -14.64 -43.08
N PRO A 403 22.96 -13.46 -43.12
CA PRO A 403 22.26 -12.20 -43.44
C PRO A 403 21.57 -12.31 -44.80
N ALA A 404 20.27 -11.90 -44.83
CA ALA A 404 19.45 -11.96 -46.05
C ALA A 404 19.62 -10.69 -46.90
#